data_0085d848262c13138789e5c06924ef9d
#
_entry.id   0085d848262c13138789e5c06924ef9d
#
_cell.length_a   1.000
_cell.length_b   1.000
_cell.length_c   1.000
_cell.angle_alpha   90.00
_cell.angle_beta   90.00
_cell.angle_gamma   90.00
#
_symmetry.space_group_name_H-M   'P 1'
#
loop_
_entity.id
_entity.type
_entity.pdbx_description
1 polymer ?
#
loop_
_entity_poly.entity_id
_entity_poly.type
_entity_poly.pdbx_seq_one_letter_code
_entity_poly.pdbx_strand_id
1 'polypeptide(L)'
;MRNNNNNNNKNVFDESSTTTETSSNYEEDNERKKLNVAIVGAGFAGLSCAYNVIRRCSRGEFISSTKSNNDGVNVTVFAAEHAGQGGASSIAAGLLHQRTPKGSKMPYGSVGYAKTLEMLEKCQKIEDMMVDPDLNVSGIDFRFSGELRDVKRGKMFRKVGCLKPARTEKDAIGIRKNVLNTDNNANGEEKEEDAIRFVEREEIEVDLLRLRNKGEGGDEDEDANKENNINNACGFFVENGIVVDAQRYLEALKVLIEFEAAKNAHANVSFAFKKRRVESLEEIANESFDAIVLCCGGEILRDGFLDDSTKRELFEKAGGTLELQAGRALVLERENCFVREDEEEKKWEMPGILGSHYLSPFQKTKAMFGPTKERGEKVKPGDAAKAGYYSTEAAKTSFPNTPETIDFLLRELNEKVYPKATTIQTTTSKKKKNFFSIKDIDTVAYGVRVNGTRTPAGRFPKIVQFDTPTTTTNKSDQDHHPRSRFLPKKTSTTVKKVLAVTAVGARGLLYHALLGEWVAAALVCNNDFGNHAVVNVEDVKNEKNKKDNAKESFETIVPEAFR
;
A
#
# COMPACT_ATOMS: atom_id res chain seq x y z
N MET A 1 -25.03 -57.88 10.69
CA MET A 1 -24.35 -58.91 11.49
C MET A 1 -23.64 -58.22 12.68
N ARG A 2 -24.02 -58.69 13.81
CA ARG A 2 -23.58 -58.24 15.16
C ARG A 2 -22.09 -58.60 15.39
N ASN A 3 -21.39 -57.77 16.14
CA ASN A 3 -20.62 -58.31 17.30
C ASN A 3 -20.28 -57.16 18.26
N ASN A 4 -20.83 -57.32 19.45
CA ASN A 4 -20.48 -56.69 20.72
C ASN A 4 -19.14 -57.29 21.23
N ASN A 5 -18.30 -56.49 21.85
CA ASN A 5 -17.49 -56.98 22.97
C ASN A 5 -17.25 -55.87 24.00
N ASN A 6 -17.94 -56.01 25.12
CA ASN A 6 -17.66 -55.42 26.41
C ASN A 6 -16.38 -56.04 27.00
N ASN A 7 -15.50 -55.23 27.55
CA ASN A 7 -14.64 -55.68 28.65
C ASN A 7 -14.49 -54.59 29.72
N ASN A 8 -15.23 -54.85 30.81
CA ASN A 8 -15.04 -54.25 32.12
C ASN A 8 -13.73 -54.78 32.75
N ASN A 9 -12.84 -53.86 33.17
CA ASN A 9 -11.88 -54.18 34.21
C ASN A 9 -11.92 -53.10 35.29
N LYS A 10 -12.52 -53.48 36.43
CA LYS A 10 -12.40 -52.85 37.73
C LYS A 10 -11.05 -53.25 38.32
N ASN A 11 -10.19 -52.31 38.62
CA ASN A 11 -9.12 -52.50 39.59
C ASN A 11 -9.33 -51.49 40.73
N VAL A 12 -9.65 -52.08 41.86
CA VAL A 12 -9.59 -51.51 43.22
C VAL A 12 -8.10 -51.47 43.61
N PHE A 13 -7.58 -50.34 44.02
CA PHE A 13 -6.35 -50.25 44.77
C PHE A 13 -6.43 -49.26 45.92
N ASP A 14 -5.85 -49.69 47.01
CA ASP A 14 -5.89 -49.22 48.38
C ASP A 14 -5.35 -47.79 48.57
N GLU A 15 -6.00 -47.14 49.54
CA GLU A 15 -5.53 -45.96 50.24
C GLU A 15 -4.32 -46.29 51.11
N SER A 16 -3.16 -45.70 50.85
CA SER A 16 -2.13 -45.50 51.85
C SER A 16 -1.66 -44.05 51.84
N SER A 17 -2.10 -43.34 52.85
CA SER A 17 -1.72 -41.97 53.19
C SER A 17 -0.23 -41.85 53.48
N THR A 18 0.49 -41.12 52.65
CA THR A 18 1.82 -40.57 52.99
C THR A 18 1.78 -39.07 52.70
N THR A 19 1.60 -38.30 53.78
CA THR A 19 1.78 -36.85 53.77
C THR A 19 3.25 -36.51 53.54
N THR A 20 3.60 -36.24 52.30
CA THR A 20 4.85 -35.56 51.97
C THR A 20 4.54 -34.08 51.78
N GLU A 21 4.99 -33.26 52.72
CA GLU A 21 5.04 -31.80 52.57
C GLU A 21 5.94 -31.47 51.36
N THR A 22 5.31 -31.32 50.21
CA THR A 22 5.98 -30.74 49.02
C THR A 22 5.95 -29.25 49.22
N SER A 23 7.14 -28.69 49.50
CA SER A 23 7.43 -27.26 49.34
C SER A 23 6.98 -26.86 47.96
N SER A 24 5.88 -26.13 47.86
CA SER A 24 5.41 -25.46 46.65
C SER A 24 6.47 -24.42 46.28
N ASN A 25 7.45 -24.81 45.46
CA ASN A 25 8.18 -23.85 44.69
C ASN A 25 7.17 -23.11 43.81
N TYR A 26 6.80 -21.90 44.22
CA TYR A 26 6.19 -20.94 43.33
C TYR A 26 7.20 -20.68 42.22
N GLU A 27 7.18 -21.48 41.16
CA GLU A 27 7.62 -21.06 39.86
C GLU A 27 6.68 -19.91 39.50
N GLU A 28 7.10 -18.67 39.81
CA GLU A 28 6.55 -17.51 39.16
C GLU A 28 6.65 -17.78 37.66
N ASP A 29 5.51 -18.14 37.05
CA ASP A 29 5.34 -18.18 35.62
C ASP A 29 5.70 -16.78 35.11
N ASN A 30 6.99 -16.59 34.81
CA ASN A 30 7.47 -15.46 34.04
C ASN A 30 6.84 -15.59 32.65
N GLU A 31 5.55 -15.29 32.54
CA GLU A 31 4.85 -15.14 31.27
C GLU A 31 5.67 -14.15 30.42
N ARG A 32 6.34 -14.71 29.46
CA ARG A 32 7.21 -13.98 28.52
C ARG A 32 6.38 -12.91 27.84
N LYS A 33 6.68 -11.66 28.12
CA LYS A 33 5.91 -10.53 27.64
C LYS A 33 6.09 -10.36 26.15
N LYS A 34 5.05 -10.67 25.35
CA LYS A 34 5.01 -10.39 23.90
C LYS A 34 4.79 -8.92 23.65
N LEU A 35 5.43 -8.39 22.60
CA LEU A 35 5.16 -7.03 22.11
C LEU A 35 3.81 -7.01 21.40
N ASN A 36 2.86 -6.24 21.89
CA ASN A 36 1.53 -6.07 21.28
C ASN A 36 1.53 -4.80 20.43
N VAL A 37 1.36 -4.94 19.11
CA VAL A 37 1.36 -3.83 18.16
C VAL A 37 -0.01 -3.68 17.53
N ALA A 38 -0.61 -2.49 17.68
CA ALA A 38 -1.80 -2.10 16.94
C ALA A 38 -1.41 -1.34 15.67
N ILE A 39 -1.97 -1.73 14.53
CA ILE A 39 -1.83 -1.01 13.26
C ILE A 39 -3.21 -0.58 12.81
N VAL A 40 -3.44 0.73 12.67
CA VAL A 40 -4.73 1.30 12.25
C VAL A 40 -4.67 1.64 10.77
N GLY A 41 -5.40 0.86 9.95
CA GLY A 41 -5.48 1.00 8.50
C GLY A 41 -4.84 -0.17 7.74
N ALA A 42 -5.60 -0.79 6.82
CA ALA A 42 -5.18 -1.91 5.98
C ALA A 42 -4.88 -1.50 4.53
N GLY A 43 -4.40 -0.28 4.32
CA GLY A 43 -3.85 0.16 3.02
C GLY A 43 -2.41 -0.31 2.82
N PHE A 44 -1.78 0.16 1.73
CA PHE A 44 -0.39 -0.19 1.40
C PHE A 44 0.56 -0.04 2.59
N ALA A 45 0.53 1.09 3.29
CA ALA A 45 1.43 1.35 4.41
C ALA A 45 1.18 0.39 5.58
N GLY A 46 -0.09 0.23 6.02
CA GLY A 46 -0.40 -0.56 7.20
C GLY A 46 -0.10 -2.04 7.03
N LEU A 47 -0.48 -2.63 5.89
CA LEU A 47 -0.16 -4.03 5.62
C LEU A 47 1.34 -4.25 5.46
N SER A 48 2.08 -3.29 4.86
CA SER A 48 3.53 -3.39 4.77
C SER A 48 4.21 -3.27 6.14
N CYS A 49 3.69 -2.43 7.05
CA CYS A 49 4.15 -2.39 8.43
C CYS A 49 3.92 -3.73 9.12
N ALA A 50 2.72 -4.31 9.02
CA ALA A 50 2.41 -5.61 9.60
C ALA A 50 3.34 -6.71 9.09
N TYR A 51 3.54 -6.79 7.78
CA TYR A 51 4.43 -7.75 7.15
C TYR A 51 5.86 -7.64 7.69
N ASN A 52 6.42 -6.44 7.71
CA ASN A 52 7.81 -6.25 8.11
C ASN A 52 8.02 -6.44 9.62
N VAL A 53 7.05 -6.08 10.48
CA VAL A 53 7.10 -6.36 11.92
C VAL A 53 7.16 -7.88 12.16
N ILE A 54 6.26 -8.65 11.53
CA ILE A 54 6.23 -10.11 11.64
C ILE A 54 7.54 -10.72 11.13
N ARG A 55 8.01 -10.29 9.95
CA ARG A 55 9.24 -10.80 9.34
C ARG A 55 10.49 -10.53 10.17
N ARG A 56 10.62 -9.38 10.81
CA ARG A 56 11.75 -9.06 11.68
C ARG A 56 11.72 -9.88 12.97
N CYS A 57 10.53 -10.04 13.55
CA CYS A 57 10.38 -10.91 14.72
C CYS A 57 10.78 -12.35 14.41
N SER A 58 10.30 -12.90 13.29
CA SER A 58 10.63 -14.28 12.90
C SER A 58 12.11 -14.52 12.60
N ARG A 59 12.89 -13.46 12.35
CA ARG A 59 14.35 -13.51 12.20
C ARG A 59 15.11 -13.34 13.51
N GLY A 60 14.41 -13.19 14.62
CA GLY A 60 15.02 -12.91 15.92
C GLY A 60 15.63 -11.53 16.04
N GLU A 61 15.23 -10.59 15.16
CA GLU A 61 15.72 -9.19 15.19
C GLU A 61 15.10 -8.38 16.34
N PHE A 62 14.04 -8.88 16.99
CA PHE A 62 13.48 -8.32 18.23
C PHE A 62 14.33 -8.82 19.42
N ILE A 63 15.48 -8.19 19.61
CA ILE A 63 16.35 -8.52 20.75
C ILE A 63 15.94 -7.61 21.91
N SER A 64 15.26 -8.17 22.91
CA SER A 64 15.18 -7.52 24.21
C SER A 64 16.57 -7.45 24.81
N SER A 65 16.97 -6.29 25.30
CA SER A 65 18.23 -6.08 26.03
C SER A 65 18.30 -6.90 27.34
N THR A 66 17.15 -7.36 27.80
CA THR A 66 17.04 -8.34 28.88
C THR A 66 17.06 -9.73 28.27
N LYS A 67 18.08 -10.53 28.57
CA LYS A 67 18.42 -11.88 28.07
C LYS A 67 17.29 -12.94 28.08
N SER A 68 16.03 -12.57 27.97
CA SER A 68 14.90 -13.51 27.84
C SER A 68 14.74 -13.93 26.38
N ASN A 69 15.19 -15.10 26.05
CA ASN A 69 15.35 -15.68 24.71
C ASN A 69 14.04 -15.95 23.93
N ASN A 70 12.89 -15.30 24.23
CA ASN A 70 11.63 -15.67 23.59
C ASN A 70 10.60 -14.51 23.51
N ASP A 71 11.04 -13.33 23.16
CA ASP A 71 10.11 -12.24 22.95
C ASP A 71 9.37 -12.44 21.63
N GLY A 72 8.05 -12.70 21.71
CA GLY A 72 7.18 -12.81 20.56
C GLY A 72 6.55 -11.46 20.19
N VAL A 73 5.80 -11.43 19.10
CA VAL A 73 5.01 -10.26 18.69
C VAL A 73 3.58 -10.65 18.36
N ASN A 74 2.63 -9.86 18.84
CA ASN A 74 1.24 -9.92 18.45
C ASN A 74 0.93 -8.68 17.63
N VAL A 75 0.64 -8.84 16.34
CA VAL A 75 0.26 -7.74 15.45
C VAL A 75 -1.23 -7.77 15.20
N THR A 76 -1.94 -6.71 15.55
CA THR A 76 -3.37 -6.55 15.24
C THR A 76 -3.56 -5.40 14.27
N VAL A 77 -4.10 -5.69 13.09
CA VAL A 77 -4.50 -4.68 12.10
C VAL A 77 -5.99 -4.38 12.24
N PHE A 78 -6.31 -3.11 12.43
CA PHE A 78 -7.69 -2.59 12.48
C PHE A 78 -8.03 -1.89 11.16
N ALA A 79 -9.14 -2.24 10.55
CA ALA A 79 -9.62 -1.59 9.34
C ALA A 79 -11.15 -1.56 9.30
N ALA A 80 -11.72 -0.48 8.78
CA ALA A 80 -13.18 -0.38 8.61
C ALA A 80 -13.72 -1.41 7.62
N GLU A 81 -12.92 -1.74 6.59
CA GLU A 81 -13.26 -2.70 5.53
C GLU A 81 -12.21 -3.80 5.41
N HIS A 82 -12.48 -4.83 4.61
CA HIS A 82 -11.50 -5.87 4.28
C HIS A 82 -10.30 -5.28 3.51
N ALA A 83 -9.17 -5.96 3.55
CA ALA A 83 -8.01 -5.61 2.74
C ALA A 83 -8.40 -5.53 1.25
N GLY A 84 -7.90 -4.53 0.53
CA GLY A 84 -8.31 -4.30 -0.86
C GLY A 84 -9.66 -3.57 -1.03
N GLN A 85 -10.42 -3.38 0.05
CA GLN A 85 -11.68 -2.65 0.02
C GLN A 85 -11.56 -1.35 0.83
N GLY A 86 -12.11 -0.27 0.31
CA GLY A 86 -12.05 1.04 0.95
C GLY A 86 -10.66 1.68 0.98
N GLY A 87 -10.61 2.96 1.36
CA GLY A 87 -9.38 3.73 1.41
C GLY A 87 -8.76 4.05 0.03
N ALA A 88 -7.82 4.99 0.01
CA ALA A 88 -7.19 5.43 -1.24
C ALA A 88 -6.28 4.38 -1.88
N SER A 89 -5.83 3.38 -1.13
CA SER A 89 -4.93 2.34 -1.64
C SER A 89 -5.63 1.34 -2.55
N SER A 90 -6.88 0.96 -2.26
CA SER A 90 -7.65 0.01 -3.05
C SER A 90 -7.98 0.57 -4.44
N ILE A 91 -8.16 1.88 -4.55
CA ILE A 91 -8.48 2.59 -5.79
C ILE A 91 -7.26 3.28 -6.41
N ALA A 92 -6.05 2.91 -6.00
CA ALA A 92 -4.84 3.43 -6.62
C ALA A 92 -4.74 2.95 -8.07
N ALA A 93 -4.24 3.83 -8.97
CA ALA A 93 -4.05 3.47 -10.38
C ALA A 93 -3.05 2.31 -10.60
N GLY A 94 -2.31 1.93 -9.57
CA GLY A 94 -1.42 0.75 -9.65
C GLY A 94 -0.20 0.94 -10.55
N LEU A 95 0.21 2.17 -10.86
CA LEU A 95 1.42 2.42 -11.66
C LEU A 95 2.65 2.52 -10.76
N LEU A 96 3.57 1.57 -10.89
CA LEU A 96 4.81 1.52 -10.16
C LEU A 96 5.98 1.88 -11.06
N HIS A 97 6.63 2.99 -10.75
CA HIS A 97 7.84 3.47 -11.41
C HIS A 97 8.62 4.40 -10.48
N GLN A 98 9.91 4.58 -10.73
CA GLN A 98 10.82 5.35 -9.88
C GLN A 98 11.15 6.76 -10.42
N ARG A 99 10.45 7.23 -11.44
CA ARG A 99 10.71 8.51 -12.09
C ARG A 99 9.72 9.59 -11.70
N THR A 100 10.21 10.83 -11.64
CA THR A 100 9.35 12.01 -11.51
C THR A 100 8.60 12.25 -12.83
N PRO A 101 7.54 13.09 -12.84
CA PRO A 101 6.89 13.47 -14.10
C PRO A 101 7.80 14.15 -15.14
N LYS A 102 9.00 14.56 -14.75
CA LYS A 102 10.03 15.15 -15.65
C LYS A 102 11.13 14.17 -16.04
N GLY A 103 11.02 12.88 -15.70
CA GLY A 103 11.98 11.84 -16.04
C GLY A 103 13.14 11.66 -15.05
N SER A 104 13.35 12.59 -14.11
CA SER A 104 14.41 12.45 -13.08
C SER A 104 14.12 11.32 -12.11
N LYS A 105 15.16 10.71 -11.53
CA LYS A 105 15.02 9.72 -10.45
C LYS A 105 14.35 10.37 -9.22
N MET A 106 13.46 9.62 -8.56
CA MET A 106 12.91 10.03 -7.27
C MET A 106 13.89 9.65 -6.16
N PRO A 107 14.08 10.47 -5.12
CA PRO A 107 14.85 10.08 -3.94
C PRO A 107 14.33 8.76 -3.38
N TYR A 108 15.24 7.82 -3.07
CA TYR A 108 14.91 6.45 -2.66
C TYR A 108 13.99 5.69 -3.63
N GLY A 109 13.81 6.20 -4.84
CA GLY A 109 12.89 5.59 -5.82
C GLY A 109 13.32 4.19 -6.24
N SER A 110 14.61 3.98 -6.49
CA SER A 110 15.14 2.65 -6.87
C SER A 110 14.99 1.65 -5.72
N VAL A 111 15.31 2.05 -4.49
CA VAL A 111 15.16 1.18 -3.30
C VAL A 111 13.68 0.88 -3.05
N GLY A 112 12.81 1.90 -3.09
CA GLY A 112 11.36 1.71 -2.93
C GLY A 112 10.77 0.80 -4.01
N TYR A 113 11.21 0.96 -5.26
CA TYR A 113 10.80 0.12 -6.37
C TYR A 113 11.22 -1.35 -6.15
N ALA A 114 12.49 -1.59 -5.86
CA ALA A 114 13.02 -2.95 -5.63
C ALA A 114 12.30 -3.66 -4.46
N LYS A 115 12.11 -2.98 -3.33
CA LYS A 115 11.39 -3.52 -2.17
C LYS A 115 9.92 -3.81 -2.49
N THR A 116 9.27 -2.94 -3.24
CA THR A 116 7.87 -3.14 -3.65
C THR A 116 7.75 -4.30 -4.64
N LEU A 117 8.69 -4.41 -5.60
CA LEU A 117 8.71 -5.53 -6.53
C LEU A 117 8.92 -6.87 -5.81
N GLU A 118 9.88 -6.94 -4.87
CA GLU A 118 10.09 -8.14 -4.04
C GLU A 118 8.79 -8.55 -3.31
N MET A 119 8.05 -7.58 -2.79
CA MET A 119 6.78 -7.84 -2.10
C MET A 119 5.67 -8.29 -3.05
N LEU A 120 5.57 -7.68 -4.24
CA LEU A 120 4.64 -8.09 -5.30
C LEU A 120 4.90 -9.53 -5.76
N GLU A 121 6.17 -9.89 -5.98
CA GLU A 121 6.56 -11.25 -6.39
C GLU A 121 6.22 -12.30 -5.31
N LYS A 122 6.38 -11.97 -4.03
CA LYS A 122 5.94 -12.84 -2.92
C LYS A 122 4.43 -13.00 -2.87
N CYS A 123 3.69 -11.90 -3.05
CA CYS A 123 2.22 -11.94 -3.09
C CYS A 123 1.72 -12.77 -4.28
N GLN A 124 2.32 -12.60 -5.47
CA GLN A 124 1.97 -13.41 -6.64
C GLN A 124 2.24 -14.90 -6.39
N LYS A 125 3.39 -15.22 -5.79
CA LYS A 125 3.74 -16.61 -5.44
C LYS A 125 2.72 -17.24 -4.48
N ILE A 126 2.29 -16.51 -3.44
CA ILE A 126 1.26 -16.99 -2.51
C ILE A 126 -0.05 -17.24 -3.25
N GLU A 127 -0.45 -16.31 -4.11
CA GLU A 127 -1.67 -16.45 -4.90
C GLU A 127 -1.60 -17.65 -5.85
N ASP A 128 -0.47 -17.85 -6.53
CA ASP A 128 -0.24 -19.00 -7.41
C ASP A 128 -0.31 -20.33 -6.62
N MET A 129 0.27 -20.39 -5.43
CA MET A 129 0.20 -21.55 -4.53
C MET A 129 -1.24 -21.88 -4.08
N MET A 130 -2.10 -20.88 -3.97
CA MET A 130 -3.48 -21.08 -3.52
C MET A 130 -4.43 -21.51 -4.63
N VAL A 131 -4.07 -21.25 -5.89
CA VAL A 131 -4.84 -21.68 -7.07
C VAL A 131 -4.49 -23.12 -7.43
N ASP A 132 -3.34 -23.63 -7.00
CA ASP A 132 -2.91 -25.00 -7.27
C ASP A 132 -3.64 -25.98 -6.33
N PRO A 133 -4.57 -26.81 -6.85
CA PRO A 133 -5.32 -27.76 -6.04
C PRO A 133 -4.44 -28.88 -5.45
N ASP A 134 -3.26 -29.14 -6.04
CA ASP A 134 -2.33 -30.17 -5.61
C ASP A 134 -1.44 -29.68 -4.46
N LEU A 135 -1.32 -28.38 -4.27
CA LEU A 135 -0.61 -27.77 -3.14
C LEU A 135 -1.54 -27.66 -1.93
N ASN A 136 -1.83 -28.81 -1.33
CA ASN A 136 -2.55 -28.85 -0.05
C ASN A 136 -1.64 -28.29 1.05
N VAL A 137 -1.69 -26.98 1.28
CA VAL A 137 -1.01 -26.33 2.41
C VAL A 137 -1.76 -26.74 3.67
N SER A 138 -1.46 -27.97 4.11
CA SER A 138 -2.13 -28.64 5.21
C SER A 138 -2.11 -27.77 6.46
N GLY A 139 -3.29 -27.40 6.92
CA GLY A 139 -3.51 -26.79 8.23
C GLY A 139 -3.83 -25.30 8.27
N ILE A 140 -3.83 -24.60 7.16
CA ILE A 140 -4.20 -23.17 7.13
C ILE A 140 -5.51 -23.03 6.35
N ASP A 141 -6.61 -22.77 7.06
CA ASP A 141 -7.93 -22.51 6.45
C ASP A 141 -7.94 -21.08 5.88
N PHE A 142 -7.42 -20.93 4.68
CA PHE A 142 -7.45 -19.66 3.97
C PHE A 142 -8.83 -19.46 3.34
N ARG A 143 -9.72 -18.80 4.05
CA ARG A 143 -10.99 -18.34 3.47
C ARG A 143 -10.78 -17.02 2.76
N PHE A 144 -10.50 -17.09 1.46
CA PHE A 144 -10.72 -15.92 0.61
C PHE A 144 -12.22 -15.58 0.59
N SER A 145 -12.54 -14.30 0.49
CA SER A 145 -13.89 -13.90 0.05
C SER A 145 -14.18 -14.66 -1.26
N GLY A 146 -15.29 -15.40 -1.32
CA GLY A 146 -15.57 -16.43 -2.32
C GLY A 146 -15.43 -16.04 -3.80
N GLU A 147 -15.31 -14.74 -4.12
CA GLU A 147 -15.10 -14.21 -5.47
C GLU A 147 -13.69 -14.50 -6.05
N LEU A 148 -12.70 -14.85 -5.22
CA LEU A 148 -11.34 -15.13 -5.69
C LEU A 148 -11.16 -16.55 -6.25
N ARG A 149 -12.06 -17.49 -5.95
CA ARG A 149 -11.89 -18.91 -6.29
C ARG A 149 -12.16 -19.26 -7.77
N ASP A 150 -12.95 -18.48 -8.48
CA ASP A 150 -13.56 -18.95 -9.76
C ASP A 150 -12.96 -18.39 -11.05
N VAL A 151 -11.91 -17.57 -10.99
CA VAL A 151 -11.37 -16.97 -12.21
C VAL A 151 -9.92 -17.39 -12.39
N LYS A 152 -9.57 -17.95 -13.55
CA LYS A 152 -8.19 -17.96 -14.10
C LYS A 152 -7.76 -16.49 -14.26
N ARG A 153 -7.53 -15.81 -13.14
CA ARG A 153 -7.09 -14.42 -13.13
C ARG A 153 -5.65 -14.41 -13.65
N GLY A 154 -5.38 -13.62 -14.65
CA GLY A 154 -4.02 -13.37 -15.11
C GLY A 154 -3.11 -12.88 -13.99
N LYS A 155 -1.89 -12.49 -14.29
CA LYS A 155 -0.93 -11.99 -13.29
C LYS A 155 -1.48 -10.77 -12.55
N MET A 156 -1.26 -10.68 -11.24
CA MET A 156 -1.63 -9.55 -10.38
C MET A 156 -0.88 -8.27 -10.78
N PHE A 157 0.32 -8.41 -11.32
CA PHE A 157 1.08 -7.29 -11.86
C PHE A 157 1.75 -7.66 -13.19
N ARG A 158 2.03 -6.66 -14.02
CA ARG A 158 2.65 -6.83 -15.33
C ARG A 158 3.75 -5.80 -15.55
N LYS A 159 4.92 -6.27 -16.02
CA LYS A 159 6.07 -5.44 -16.40
C LYS A 159 5.90 -5.01 -17.87
N VAL A 160 5.00 -4.07 -18.12
CA VAL A 160 4.61 -3.61 -19.48
C VAL A 160 5.15 -2.22 -19.81
N GLY A 161 5.92 -1.66 -18.92
CA GLY A 161 6.43 -0.30 -19.04
C GLY A 161 5.42 0.77 -18.64
N CYS A 162 5.93 1.99 -18.48
CA CYS A 162 5.11 3.18 -18.23
C CYS A 162 5.51 4.29 -19.20
N LEU A 163 4.54 4.76 -19.98
CA LEU A 163 4.69 5.85 -20.95
C LEU A 163 4.29 7.18 -20.31
N LYS A 164 5.14 8.18 -20.40
CA LYS A 164 4.85 9.56 -20.04
C LYS A 164 4.90 10.46 -21.24
N PRO A 165 3.77 10.74 -21.91
CA PRO A 165 3.74 11.69 -23.02
C PRO A 165 3.98 13.11 -22.51
N ALA A 166 4.74 13.90 -23.27
CA ALA A 166 4.87 15.34 -23.08
C ALA A 166 3.53 16.01 -23.40
N ARG A 167 3.20 17.07 -22.65
CA ARG A 167 1.95 17.81 -22.83
C ARG A 167 2.13 19.06 -23.65
N THR A 168 3.34 19.61 -23.61
CA THR A 168 3.73 20.84 -24.26
C THR A 168 5.14 20.68 -24.79
N GLU A 169 5.53 21.52 -25.75
CA GLU A 169 6.90 21.57 -26.24
C GLU A 169 7.91 21.83 -25.10
N LYS A 170 7.57 22.69 -24.16
CA LYS A 170 8.40 22.95 -22.97
C LYS A 170 8.58 21.70 -22.11
N ASP A 171 7.55 20.89 -21.96
CA ASP A 171 7.66 19.59 -21.27
C ASP A 171 8.56 18.64 -22.06
N ALA A 172 8.44 18.59 -23.38
CA ALA A 172 9.24 17.77 -24.28
C ALA A 172 10.73 18.10 -24.16
N ILE A 173 11.08 19.38 -24.22
CA ILE A 173 12.45 19.86 -24.05
C ILE A 173 13.00 19.46 -22.66
N GLY A 174 12.20 19.67 -21.61
CA GLY A 174 12.57 19.31 -20.25
C GLY A 174 12.78 17.80 -20.07
N ILE A 175 11.92 16.98 -20.63
CA ILE A 175 12.01 15.52 -20.64
C ILE A 175 13.27 15.07 -21.38
N ARG A 176 13.47 15.53 -22.61
CA ARG A 176 14.64 15.18 -23.44
C ARG A 176 15.94 15.48 -22.69
N LYS A 177 16.07 16.68 -22.10
CA LYS A 177 17.25 17.07 -21.32
C LYS A 177 17.49 16.11 -20.13
N ASN A 178 16.46 15.76 -19.39
CA ASN A 178 16.62 14.90 -18.20
C ASN A 178 16.94 13.44 -18.56
N VAL A 179 16.34 12.92 -19.63
CA VAL A 179 16.62 11.56 -20.11
C VAL A 179 18.06 11.44 -20.62
N LEU A 180 18.49 12.36 -21.51
CA LEU A 180 19.85 12.35 -22.05
C LEU A 180 20.92 12.56 -20.98
N ASN A 181 20.67 13.40 -19.96
CA ASN A 181 21.62 13.57 -18.85
C ASN A 181 21.73 12.31 -17.98
N THR A 182 20.68 11.49 -17.93
CA THR A 182 20.72 10.22 -17.18
C THR A 182 21.61 9.20 -17.88
N ASP A 183 21.55 9.14 -19.22
CA ASP A 183 22.36 8.22 -20.02
C ASP A 183 23.86 8.56 -19.96
N ASN A 184 24.20 9.86 -19.90
CA ASN A 184 25.59 10.31 -19.85
C ASN A 184 26.26 10.10 -18.46
N ASN A 185 25.50 10.01 -17.40
CA ASN A 185 26.03 9.80 -16.04
C ASN A 185 26.12 8.31 -15.63
N ALA A 186 25.63 7.41 -16.47
CA ALA A 186 25.71 5.96 -16.22
C ALA A 186 27.11 5.44 -16.57
N ASN A 187 28.08 5.66 -15.65
CA ASN A 187 29.38 4.98 -15.73
C ASN A 187 29.18 3.47 -15.46
N GLY A 188 28.91 2.73 -16.52
CA GLY A 188 29.25 1.31 -16.72
C GLY A 188 28.41 0.24 -16.00
N GLU A 189 27.96 0.41 -14.78
CA GLU A 189 27.43 -0.70 -13.98
C GLU A 189 25.92 -0.65 -13.65
N GLU A 190 25.22 0.46 -13.87
CA GLU A 190 23.79 0.61 -13.52
C GLU A 190 22.83 0.50 -14.73
N LYS A 191 23.27 -0.02 -15.88
CA LYS A 191 22.54 0.12 -17.15
C LYS A 191 21.26 -0.70 -17.30
N GLU A 192 21.04 -1.76 -16.53
CA GLU A 192 19.90 -2.66 -16.76
C GLU A 192 18.66 -2.37 -15.91
N GLU A 193 18.81 -1.84 -14.69
CA GLU A 193 17.67 -1.71 -13.78
C GLU A 193 16.80 -0.45 -13.99
N ASP A 194 17.28 0.56 -14.72
CA ASP A 194 16.66 1.87 -14.78
C ASP A 194 16.41 2.38 -16.22
N ALA A 195 16.23 1.47 -17.17
CA ALA A 195 16.07 1.84 -18.56
C ALA A 195 14.90 2.83 -18.76
N ILE A 196 15.27 4.09 -18.94
CA ILE A 196 14.38 5.15 -19.39
C ILE A 196 14.87 5.60 -20.75
N ARG A 197 14.00 5.65 -21.72
CA ARG A 197 14.33 6.15 -23.04
C ARG A 197 13.38 7.25 -23.48
N PHE A 198 13.90 8.15 -24.26
CA PHE A 198 13.09 9.13 -24.95
C PHE A 198 12.35 8.43 -26.09
N VAL A 199 11.08 8.77 -26.29
CA VAL A 199 10.24 8.20 -27.35
C VAL A 199 9.65 9.30 -28.20
N GLU A 200 9.76 9.11 -29.50
CA GLU A 200 9.17 10.00 -30.48
C GLU A 200 7.68 9.65 -30.70
N ARG A 201 6.97 10.57 -31.31
CA ARG A 201 5.52 10.44 -31.52
C ARG A 201 5.12 9.18 -32.27
N GLU A 202 5.80 8.88 -33.36
CA GLU A 202 5.47 7.73 -34.22
C GLU A 202 5.57 6.44 -33.44
N GLU A 203 6.61 6.28 -32.64
CA GLU A 203 6.79 5.13 -31.77
C GLU A 203 5.65 5.03 -30.72
N ILE A 204 5.25 6.16 -30.13
CA ILE A 204 4.12 6.16 -29.20
C ILE A 204 2.84 5.67 -29.88
N GLU A 205 2.52 6.19 -31.07
CA GLU A 205 1.28 5.87 -31.77
C GLU A 205 1.29 4.45 -32.35
N VAL A 206 2.39 4.04 -32.96
CA VAL A 206 2.47 2.78 -33.71
C VAL A 206 2.86 1.61 -32.82
N ASP A 207 3.95 1.75 -32.07
CA ASP A 207 4.55 0.62 -31.36
C ASP A 207 4.02 0.44 -29.94
N LEU A 208 3.84 1.54 -29.19
CA LEU A 208 3.43 1.47 -27.80
C LEU A 208 1.92 1.43 -27.61
N LEU A 209 1.17 2.21 -28.36
CA LEU A 209 -0.29 2.30 -28.21
C LEU A 209 -1.06 1.59 -29.32
N ARG A 210 -0.38 1.19 -30.41
CA ARG A 210 -0.97 0.55 -31.59
C ARG A 210 -2.25 1.25 -32.08
N LEU A 211 -2.19 2.58 -32.15
CA LEU A 211 -3.31 3.40 -32.59
C LEU A 211 -3.46 3.41 -34.12
N ARG A 212 -2.41 3.00 -34.87
CA ARG A 212 -2.41 2.87 -36.32
C ARG A 212 -2.12 1.42 -36.74
N ASN A 213 -2.82 0.93 -37.75
CA ASN A 213 -2.45 -0.31 -38.42
C ASN A 213 -1.24 -0.05 -39.31
N LYS A 214 -0.20 -0.89 -39.20
CA LYS A 214 1.02 -0.86 -40.05
C LYS A 214 0.73 -1.19 -41.54
N GLY A 215 -0.30 -0.77 -42.13
CA GLY A 215 -0.61 -1.13 -43.52
C GLY A 215 -1.55 -0.17 -44.23
N GLU A 216 -2.14 0.75 -43.53
CA GLU A 216 -3.00 1.77 -44.12
C GLU A 216 -2.19 3.03 -44.46
N GLY A 217 -1.17 2.85 -45.30
CA GLY A 217 -0.47 3.95 -45.99
C GLY A 217 -1.34 4.49 -47.12
N GLY A 218 -2.48 5.10 -46.75
CA GLY A 218 -3.12 6.02 -47.70
C GLY A 218 -2.31 7.29 -47.76
N ASP A 219 -2.04 7.77 -48.99
CA ASP A 219 -1.46 9.07 -49.27
C ASP A 219 -2.22 10.15 -48.51
N GLU A 220 -1.77 10.48 -47.30
CA GLU A 220 -2.35 11.58 -46.52
C GLU A 220 -1.77 12.86 -47.12
N ASP A 221 -2.66 13.73 -47.63
CA ASP A 221 -2.34 15.12 -47.95
C ASP A 221 -1.62 15.78 -46.77
N GLU A 222 -0.30 15.91 -46.87
CA GLU A 222 0.59 16.42 -45.80
C GLU A 222 0.33 17.89 -45.42
N ASP A 223 -0.51 18.62 -46.17
CA ASP A 223 -0.61 20.08 -46.07
C ASP A 223 -1.72 20.64 -45.21
N ALA A 224 -2.66 19.85 -44.71
CA ALA A 224 -3.84 20.38 -44.04
C ALA A 224 -3.80 20.14 -42.51
N ASN A 225 -2.92 20.71 -41.75
CA ASN A 225 -3.07 20.95 -40.30
C ASN A 225 -1.77 21.09 -39.52
N LYS A 226 -0.86 21.96 -39.97
CA LYS A 226 0.39 22.21 -39.22
C LYS A 226 0.24 23.09 -37.97
N GLU A 227 -0.90 23.72 -37.72
CA GLU A 227 -0.92 24.82 -36.72
C GLU A 227 -1.56 24.55 -35.34
N ASN A 228 -2.30 23.47 -35.14
CA ASN A 228 -3.02 23.32 -33.84
C ASN A 228 -2.98 21.93 -33.20
N ASN A 229 -2.02 21.11 -33.54
CA ASN A 229 -1.99 19.77 -32.97
C ASN A 229 -0.96 19.71 -31.81
N ILE A 230 -1.49 19.43 -30.62
CA ILE A 230 -0.79 18.86 -29.44
C ILE A 230 0.09 17.66 -29.85
N ASN A 231 0.21 17.43 -31.06
CA ASN A 231 0.63 16.30 -31.89
C ASN A 231 2.14 16.14 -32.06
N ASN A 232 2.97 17.02 -31.51
CA ASN A 232 4.41 16.77 -31.38
C ASN A 232 4.71 16.05 -30.05
N ALA A 233 3.84 15.13 -29.65
CA ALA A 233 3.92 14.42 -28.41
C ALA A 233 5.04 13.37 -28.45
N CYS A 234 6.25 13.80 -28.23
CA CYS A 234 7.31 12.96 -27.72
C CYS A 234 7.07 12.68 -26.22
N GLY A 235 7.84 11.82 -25.64
CA GLY A 235 7.71 11.48 -24.23
C GLY A 235 8.91 10.75 -23.68
N PHE A 236 8.73 10.09 -22.55
CA PHE A 236 9.66 9.08 -22.10
C PHE A 236 8.94 7.78 -21.78
N PHE A 237 9.63 6.70 -21.99
CA PHE A 237 9.18 5.36 -21.63
C PHE A 237 10.09 4.78 -20.54
N VAL A 238 9.47 4.29 -19.47
CA VAL A 238 10.14 3.58 -18.38
C VAL A 238 9.93 2.10 -18.62
N GLU A 239 10.95 1.41 -19.12
CA GLU A 239 10.83 0.00 -19.54
C GLU A 239 10.45 -0.92 -18.39
N ASN A 240 11.02 -0.69 -17.21
CA ASN A 240 10.71 -1.44 -16.01
C ASN A 240 9.42 -0.96 -15.30
N GLY A 241 8.61 -0.12 -15.94
CA GLY A 241 7.32 0.30 -15.41
C GLY A 241 6.38 -0.89 -15.19
N ILE A 242 5.68 -0.90 -14.08
CA ILE A 242 4.78 -2.00 -13.70
C ILE A 242 3.36 -1.48 -13.54
N VAL A 243 2.42 -2.25 -14.04
CA VAL A 243 0.99 -2.08 -13.80
C VAL A 243 0.55 -3.13 -12.79
N VAL A 244 -0.09 -2.69 -11.71
CA VAL A 244 -0.50 -3.52 -10.57
C VAL A 244 -2.01 -3.42 -10.39
N ASP A 245 -2.69 -4.54 -10.21
CA ASP A 245 -4.04 -4.60 -9.67
C ASP A 245 -3.95 -4.32 -8.15
N ALA A 246 -4.19 -3.07 -7.79
CA ALA A 246 -3.97 -2.59 -6.42
C ALA A 246 -4.86 -3.28 -5.39
N GLN A 247 -6.12 -3.55 -5.75
CA GLN A 247 -7.06 -4.23 -4.87
C GLN A 247 -6.60 -5.67 -4.60
N ARG A 248 -6.32 -6.41 -5.66
CA ARG A 248 -5.86 -7.79 -5.58
C ARG A 248 -4.52 -7.91 -4.84
N TYR A 249 -3.62 -6.95 -5.05
CA TYR A 249 -2.35 -6.90 -4.32
C TYR A 249 -2.54 -6.74 -2.80
N LEU A 250 -3.44 -5.86 -2.35
CA LEU A 250 -3.71 -5.67 -0.92
C LEU A 250 -4.33 -6.93 -0.29
N GLU A 251 -5.23 -7.61 -1.00
CA GLU A 251 -5.80 -8.89 -0.55
C GLU A 251 -4.71 -9.96 -0.41
N ALA A 252 -3.86 -10.11 -1.44
CA ALA A 252 -2.75 -11.06 -1.44
C ALA A 252 -1.70 -10.73 -0.36
N LEU A 253 -1.44 -9.44 -0.12
CA LEU A 253 -0.51 -9.01 0.93
C LEU A 253 -1.02 -9.38 2.33
N LYS A 254 -2.34 -9.24 2.59
CA LYS A 254 -2.94 -9.72 3.84
C LYS A 254 -2.72 -11.22 4.01
N VAL A 255 -2.95 -12.00 2.97
CA VAL A 255 -2.74 -13.46 3.01
C VAL A 255 -1.28 -13.82 3.22
N LEU A 256 -0.37 -13.11 2.57
CA LEU A 256 1.07 -13.28 2.79
C LEU A 256 1.44 -13.05 4.28
N ILE A 257 0.84 -12.04 4.92
CA ILE A 257 1.07 -11.76 6.34
C ILE A 257 0.54 -12.90 7.22
N GLU A 258 -0.66 -13.41 6.94
CA GLU A 258 -1.25 -14.55 7.65
C GLU A 258 -0.39 -15.81 7.50
N PHE A 259 0.09 -16.07 6.29
CA PHE A 259 0.99 -17.17 6.00
C PHE A 259 2.32 -17.06 6.75
N GLU A 260 2.97 -15.90 6.72
CA GLU A 260 4.23 -15.66 7.43
C GLU A 260 4.05 -15.78 8.95
N ALA A 261 2.95 -15.30 9.51
CA ALA A 261 2.67 -15.44 10.93
C ALA A 261 2.45 -16.91 11.33
N ALA A 262 1.66 -17.66 10.57
CA ALA A 262 1.40 -19.07 10.81
C ALA A 262 2.68 -19.92 10.67
N LYS A 263 3.50 -19.67 9.65
CA LYS A 263 4.80 -20.34 9.45
C LYS A 263 5.75 -20.13 10.63
N ASN A 264 5.68 -18.96 11.27
CA ASN A 264 6.56 -18.56 12.36
C ASN A 264 5.87 -18.61 13.74
N ALA A 265 4.79 -19.37 13.88
CA ALA A 265 4.08 -19.51 15.16
C ALA A 265 4.98 -20.02 16.31
N HIS A 266 6.00 -20.85 15.98
CA HIS A 266 7.02 -21.31 16.93
C HIS A 266 7.88 -20.17 17.50
N ALA A 267 8.01 -19.05 16.79
CA ALA A 267 8.69 -17.84 17.27
C ALA A 267 7.76 -16.91 18.07
N ASN A 268 6.63 -17.43 18.57
CA ASN A 268 5.61 -16.65 19.29
C ASN A 268 5.04 -15.45 18.50
N VAL A 269 5.02 -15.54 17.17
CA VAL A 269 4.46 -14.53 16.29
C VAL A 269 2.97 -14.80 16.08
N SER A 270 2.12 -13.79 16.23
CA SER A 270 0.71 -13.89 15.87
C SER A 270 0.23 -12.67 15.10
N PHE A 271 -0.78 -12.89 14.26
CA PHE A 271 -1.42 -11.86 13.46
C PHE A 271 -2.94 -11.95 13.62
N ALA A 272 -3.58 -10.79 13.79
CA ALA A 272 -5.03 -10.67 13.80
C ALA A 272 -5.47 -9.51 12.87
N PHE A 273 -6.44 -9.78 12.02
CA PHE A 273 -7.12 -8.75 11.23
C PHE A 273 -8.50 -8.52 11.82
N LYS A 274 -8.76 -7.30 12.32
CA LYS A 274 -10.04 -6.92 12.90
C LYS A 274 -10.76 -5.94 11.98
N LYS A 275 -11.88 -6.37 11.39
CA LYS A 275 -12.79 -5.47 10.67
C LYS A 275 -13.51 -4.61 11.69
N ARG A 276 -12.87 -3.51 12.10
CA ARG A 276 -13.37 -2.53 13.05
C ARG A 276 -12.82 -1.16 12.68
N ARG A 277 -13.71 -0.19 12.54
CA ARG A 277 -13.31 1.21 12.43
C ARG A 277 -12.89 1.70 13.82
N VAL A 278 -11.71 2.30 13.89
CA VAL A 278 -11.22 2.99 15.08
C VAL A 278 -11.72 4.42 15.06
N GLU A 279 -12.44 4.83 16.09
CA GLU A 279 -13.07 6.15 16.12
C GLU A 279 -12.13 7.23 16.63
N SER A 280 -11.20 6.91 17.54
CA SER A 280 -10.18 7.84 18.04
C SER A 280 -8.87 7.14 18.38
N LEU A 281 -7.79 7.91 18.47
CA LEU A 281 -6.51 7.40 18.99
C LEU A 281 -6.64 6.96 20.45
N GLU A 282 -7.42 7.67 21.25
CA GLU A 282 -7.67 7.35 22.66
C GLU A 282 -8.29 5.96 22.83
N GLU A 283 -9.25 5.59 21.94
CA GLU A 283 -9.85 4.26 21.95
C GLU A 283 -8.80 3.15 21.91
N ILE A 284 -7.85 3.23 20.98
CA ILE A 284 -6.78 2.23 20.81
C ILE A 284 -5.71 2.38 21.90
N ALA A 285 -5.42 3.61 22.33
CA ALA A 285 -4.44 3.85 23.38
C ALA A 285 -4.87 3.26 24.73
N ASN A 286 -6.17 3.13 24.99
CA ASN A 286 -6.72 2.51 26.20
C ASN A 286 -6.73 0.97 26.14
N GLU A 287 -6.46 0.36 24.96
CA GLU A 287 -6.29 -1.09 24.84
C GLU A 287 -4.85 -1.52 25.23
N SER A 288 -4.67 -2.83 25.47
CA SER A 288 -3.40 -3.42 25.95
C SER A 288 -2.34 -3.54 24.84
N PHE A 289 -2.10 -2.47 24.07
CA PHE A 289 -1.03 -2.42 23.07
C PHE A 289 0.18 -1.69 23.64
N ASP A 290 1.37 -2.18 23.32
CA ASP A 290 2.65 -1.57 23.70
C ASP A 290 3.06 -0.49 22.70
N ALA A 291 2.67 -0.64 21.42
CA ALA A 291 2.92 0.33 20.36
C ALA A 291 1.73 0.47 19.41
N ILE A 292 1.56 1.66 18.84
CA ILE A 292 0.48 1.98 17.89
C ILE A 292 1.09 2.55 16.61
N VAL A 293 0.65 2.03 15.45
CA VAL A 293 1.04 2.53 14.13
C VAL A 293 -0.20 3.03 13.39
N LEU A 294 -0.27 4.33 13.15
CA LEU A 294 -1.37 4.96 12.43
C LEU A 294 -1.07 5.00 10.93
N CYS A 295 -1.79 4.18 10.16
CA CYS A 295 -1.73 4.09 8.70
C CYS A 295 -3.10 4.34 8.05
N CYS A 296 -3.97 5.10 8.72
CA CYS A 296 -5.38 5.28 8.36
C CYS A 296 -5.62 6.30 7.23
N GLY A 297 -4.56 6.73 6.53
CA GLY A 297 -4.68 7.62 5.37
C GLY A 297 -5.39 8.93 5.73
N GLY A 298 -6.45 9.30 4.98
CA GLY A 298 -7.21 10.55 5.20
C GLY A 298 -7.96 10.60 6.53
N GLU A 299 -8.27 9.46 7.12
CA GLU A 299 -8.98 9.37 8.40
C GLU A 299 -8.17 9.95 9.57
N ILE A 300 -6.83 10.05 9.45
CA ILE A 300 -5.99 10.67 10.48
C ILE A 300 -6.36 12.14 10.73
N LEU A 301 -6.93 12.81 9.74
CA LEU A 301 -7.35 14.22 9.83
C LEU A 301 -8.84 14.37 10.20
N ARG A 302 -9.55 13.27 10.43
CA ARG A 302 -10.95 13.31 10.83
C ARG A 302 -11.11 13.97 12.19
N ASP A 303 -12.17 14.77 12.32
CA ASP A 303 -12.48 15.44 13.57
C ASP A 303 -12.73 14.40 14.68
N GLY A 304 -12.13 14.61 15.84
CA GLY A 304 -12.20 13.70 17.00
C GLY A 304 -11.32 12.44 16.90
N PHE A 305 -10.60 12.21 15.78
CA PHE A 305 -9.67 11.08 15.69
C PHE A 305 -8.39 11.31 16.53
N LEU A 306 -7.80 12.49 16.40
CA LEU A 306 -6.73 12.99 17.25
C LEU A 306 -7.25 14.19 18.04
N ASP A 307 -6.81 14.35 19.28
CA ASP A 307 -7.01 15.59 20.01
C ASP A 307 -6.23 16.75 19.36
N ASP A 308 -6.59 18.00 19.67
CA ASP A 308 -6.02 19.18 19.02
C ASP A 308 -4.50 19.34 19.27
N SER A 309 -3.99 18.89 20.41
CA SER A 309 -2.58 18.96 20.72
C SER A 309 -1.78 17.97 19.91
N THR A 310 -2.21 16.71 19.87
CA THR A 310 -1.62 15.64 19.07
C THR A 310 -1.70 15.94 17.56
N LYS A 311 -2.83 16.50 17.12
CA LYS A 311 -3.01 16.94 15.73
C LYS A 311 -2.04 18.04 15.35
N ARG A 312 -1.83 19.03 16.23
CA ARG A 312 -0.85 20.11 16.03
C ARG A 312 0.58 19.54 15.94
N GLU A 313 0.96 18.68 16.87
CA GLU A 313 2.26 18.01 16.87
C GLU A 313 2.50 17.21 15.59
N LEU A 314 1.49 16.47 15.12
CA LEU A 314 1.53 15.74 13.84
C LEU A 314 1.81 16.69 12.67
N PHE A 315 1.10 17.84 12.61
CA PHE A 315 1.31 18.83 11.55
C PHE A 315 2.72 19.41 11.59
N GLU A 316 3.20 19.81 12.74
CA GLU A 316 4.54 20.38 12.93
C GLU A 316 5.62 19.39 12.48
N LYS A 317 5.57 18.16 12.99
CA LYS A 317 6.55 17.11 12.67
C LYS A 317 6.44 16.62 11.22
N ALA A 318 5.26 16.68 10.60
CA ALA A 318 5.11 16.36 9.19
C ALA A 318 5.59 17.46 8.23
N GLY A 319 6.15 18.56 8.75
CA GLY A 319 6.70 19.67 7.96
C GLY A 319 5.66 20.72 7.57
N GLY A 320 4.62 20.92 8.39
CA GLY A 320 3.65 22.02 8.34
C GLY A 320 2.28 21.63 7.86
N THR A 321 2.05 21.37 6.57
CA THR A 321 0.69 21.16 6.06
C THR A 321 0.45 19.73 5.59
N LEU A 322 -0.67 19.16 6.08
CA LEU A 322 -1.25 17.94 5.54
C LEU A 322 -2.57 18.33 4.84
N GLU A 323 -2.68 18.05 3.55
CA GLU A 323 -3.84 18.41 2.73
C GLU A 323 -4.59 17.15 2.28
N LEU A 324 -5.90 17.15 2.43
CA LEU A 324 -6.75 16.15 1.80
C LEU A 324 -6.89 16.45 0.30
N GLN A 325 -6.78 15.39 -0.49
CA GLN A 325 -7.07 15.44 -1.91
C GLN A 325 -7.96 14.27 -2.29
N ALA A 326 -9.17 14.56 -2.72
CA ALA A 326 -10.05 13.57 -3.32
C ALA A 326 -9.75 13.38 -4.80
N GLY A 327 -10.14 12.22 -5.31
CA GLY A 327 -10.08 11.92 -6.73
C GLY A 327 -11.11 10.88 -7.13
N ARG A 328 -11.64 11.05 -8.34
CA ARG A 328 -12.53 10.09 -9.00
C ARG A 328 -11.83 9.54 -10.22
N ALA A 329 -11.94 8.25 -10.43
CA ALA A 329 -11.42 7.57 -11.60
C ALA A 329 -12.50 6.67 -12.21
N LEU A 330 -12.43 6.46 -13.52
CA LEU A 330 -13.29 5.52 -14.22
C LEU A 330 -12.59 4.15 -14.25
N VAL A 331 -13.27 3.10 -13.88
CA VAL A 331 -12.87 1.74 -14.23
C VAL A 331 -13.57 1.42 -15.54
N LEU A 332 -12.78 1.18 -16.55
CA LEU A 332 -13.22 0.86 -17.90
C LEU A 332 -13.16 -0.64 -18.08
N GLU A 333 -14.17 -1.21 -18.70
CA GLU A 333 -14.19 -2.61 -19.10
C GLU A 333 -14.49 -2.73 -20.59
N ARG A 334 -13.56 -3.33 -21.33
CA ARG A 334 -13.70 -3.55 -22.76
C ARG A 334 -12.84 -4.72 -23.23
N GLU A 335 -13.43 -5.64 -23.96
CA GLU A 335 -12.72 -6.77 -24.53
C GLU A 335 -11.66 -6.35 -25.54
N ASN A 336 -10.53 -7.05 -25.54
CA ASN A 336 -9.41 -6.90 -26.48
C ASN A 336 -8.86 -5.49 -26.65
N CYS A 337 -9.09 -4.59 -25.66
CA CYS A 337 -8.65 -3.21 -25.73
C CYS A 337 -7.25 -3.02 -25.16
N PHE A 338 -6.90 -3.76 -24.09
CA PHE A 338 -5.67 -3.55 -23.33
C PHE A 338 -4.64 -4.67 -23.52
N VAL A 339 -5.07 -5.81 -24.06
CA VAL A 339 -4.22 -6.94 -24.43
C VAL A 339 -4.70 -7.48 -25.76
N ARG A 340 -3.82 -7.66 -26.72
CA ARG A 340 -4.10 -8.27 -28.01
C ARG A 340 -3.18 -9.47 -28.20
N GLU A 341 -3.69 -10.52 -28.76
CA GLU A 341 -2.93 -11.67 -29.24
C GLU A 341 -2.93 -11.55 -30.77
N ASP A 342 -1.79 -11.23 -31.35
CA ASP A 342 -1.65 -11.16 -32.80
C ASP A 342 -1.56 -12.58 -33.38
N GLU A 343 -1.88 -12.76 -34.68
CA GLU A 343 -1.82 -14.04 -35.40
C GLU A 343 -0.41 -14.67 -35.41
N GLU A 344 0.64 -13.86 -35.16
CA GLU A 344 2.04 -14.29 -35.06
C GLU A 344 2.47 -14.70 -33.64
N GLU A 345 1.54 -15.03 -32.72
CA GLU A 345 1.77 -15.38 -31.32
C GLU A 345 2.44 -14.27 -30.48
N LYS A 346 2.62 -13.07 -31.02
CA LYS A 346 3.16 -11.93 -30.26
C LYS A 346 2.07 -11.28 -29.43
N LYS A 347 2.08 -11.58 -28.15
CA LYS A 347 1.18 -10.95 -27.18
C LYS A 347 1.59 -9.49 -26.99
N TRP A 348 0.70 -8.56 -27.35
CA TRP A 348 0.85 -7.16 -27.02
C TRP A 348 0.06 -6.80 -25.76
N GLU A 349 0.70 -6.07 -24.88
CA GLU A 349 0.08 -5.55 -23.66
C GLU A 349 0.28 -4.04 -23.60
N MET A 350 -0.81 -3.30 -23.35
CA MET A 350 -0.77 -1.85 -23.27
C MET A 350 0.04 -1.40 -22.05
N PRO A 351 0.99 -0.46 -22.21
CA PRO A 351 1.72 0.13 -21.08
C PRO A 351 0.82 1.02 -20.22
N GLY A 352 1.25 1.25 -18.98
CA GLY A 352 0.65 2.29 -18.14
C GLY A 352 0.94 3.68 -18.68
N ILE A 353 -0.03 4.60 -18.64
CA ILE A 353 0.14 5.98 -19.11
C ILE A 353 0.18 6.96 -17.96
N LEU A 354 1.26 7.73 -17.87
CA LEU A 354 1.53 8.74 -16.83
C LEU A 354 1.12 10.13 -17.33
N GLY A 355 -0.18 10.37 -17.46
CA GLY A 355 -0.73 11.65 -17.94
C GLY A 355 -1.08 12.65 -16.83
N SER A 356 -1.95 13.62 -17.15
CA SER A 356 -2.70 14.42 -16.17
C SER A 356 -3.64 13.52 -15.37
N HIS A 357 -4.25 12.63 -16.11
CA HIS A 357 -4.97 11.46 -15.65
C HIS A 357 -4.15 10.25 -16.06
N TYR A 358 -4.06 9.26 -15.18
CA TYR A 358 -3.34 8.01 -15.45
C TYR A 358 -4.27 7.06 -16.18
N LEU A 359 -3.72 6.28 -17.12
CA LEU A 359 -4.41 5.09 -17.63
C LEU A 359 -3.60 3.87 -17.21
N SER A 360 -4.24 3.00 -16.45
CA SER A 360 -3.62 1.79 -15.90
C SER A 360 -4.41 0.57 -16.34
N PRO A 361 -3.96 -0.16 -17.35
CA PRO A 361 -4.59 -1.40 -17.81
C PRO A 361 -4.19 -2.55 -16.87
N PHE A 362 -4.87 -2.71 -15.73
CA PHE A 362 -4.49 -3.67 -14.68
C PHE A 362 -4.97 -5.10 -14.94
N GLN A 363 -5.98 -5.30 -15.81
CA GLN A 363 -6.43 -6.61 -16.27
C GLN A 363 -6.52 -6.65 -17.80
N LYS A 364 -6.74 -7.85 -18.36
CA LYS A 364 -6.86 -8.04 -19.81
C LYS A 364 -7.96 -7.17 -20.45
N THR A 365 -9.08 -7.01 -19.74
CA THR A 365 -10.25 -6.27 -20.19
C THR A 365 -10.51 -5.01 -19.41
N LYS A 366 -9.81 -4.78 -18.29
CA LYS A 366 -10.06 -3.65 -17.39
C LYS A 366 -8.88 -2.69 -17.27
N ALA A 367 -9.21 -1.41 -17.26
CA ALA A 367 -8.25 -0.34 -16.99
C ALA A 367 -8.88 0.73 -16.09
N MET A 368 -8.05 1.38 -15.30
CA MET A 368 -8.43 2.57 -14.54
C MET A 368 -7.95 3.83 -15.25
N PHE A 369 -8.85 4.79 -15.45
CA PHE A 369 -8.54 6.11 -15.99
C PHE A 369 -8.91 7.22 -15.00
N GLY A 370 -7.97 8.04 -14.62
CA GLY A 370 -8.11 9.12 -13.64
C GLY A 370 -6.83 9.30 -12.84
N PRO A 371 -6.89 9.73 -11.56
CA PRO A 371 -8.04 10.37 -10.93
C PRO A 371 -8.14 11.87 -11.23
N THR A 372 -9.30 12.44 -10.95
CA THR A 372 -9.45 13.89 -10.76
C THR A 372 -8.64 14.38 -9.56
N LYS A 373 -8.52 15.69 -9.40
CA LYS A 373 -7.76 16.30 -8.29
C LYS A 373 -8.60 17.38 -7.62
N GLU A 374 -9.40 16.99 -6.65
CA GLU A 374 -10.25 17.86 -5.87
C GLU A 374 -9.54 18.24 -4.57
N ARG A 375 -9.55 19.52 -4.20
CA ARG A 375 -8.82 20.07 -3.03
C ARG A 375 -9.62 21.18 -2.35
N GLY A 376 -9.12 21.59 -1.17
CA GLY A 376 -9.68 22.69 -0.40
C GLY A 376 -11.03 22.33 0.20
N GLU A 377 -11.93 23.30 0.29
CA GLU A 377 -13.25 23.17 0.92
C GLU A 377 -14.15 22.07 0.31
N LYS A 378 -13.82 21.62 -0.91
CA LYS A 378 -14.54 20.53 -1.60
C LYS A 378 -14.28 19.14 -0.99
N VAL A 379 -13.27 19.00 -0.13
CA VAL A 379 -12.88 17.71 0.47
C VAL A 379 -12.89 17.84 1.97
N LYS A 380 -13.82 17.17 2.61
CA LYS A 380 -13.96 17.16 4.07
C LYS A 380 -13.18 15.98 4.69
N PRO A 381 -12.72 16.09 5.93
CA PRO A 381 -12.03 14.99 6.61
C PRO A 381 -12.82 13.66 6.60
N GLY A 382 -14.13 13.70 6.82
CA GLY A 382 -15.00 12.51 6.79
C GLY A 382 -15.20 11.86 5.40
N ASP A 383 -14.79 12.52 4.31
CA ASP A 383 -14.93 11.94 2.97
C ASP A 383 -14.00 10.77 2.72
N ALA A 384 -12.93 10.62 3.51
CA ALA A 384 -12.03 9.46 3.41
C ALA A 384 -12.74 8.13 3.69
N ALA A 385 -13.78 8.14 4.53
CA ALA A 385 -14.61 6.97 4.81
C ALA A 385 -15.46 6.52 3.62
N LYS A 386 -15.68 7.40 2.63
CA LYS A 386 -16.46 7.12 1.42
C LYS A 386 -15.62 6.51 0.30
N ALA A 387 -14.32 6.22 0.55
CA ALA A 387 -13.46 5.64 -0.47
C ALA A 387 -13.92 4.24 -0.88
N GLY A 388 -14.02 4.00 -2.18
CA GLY A 388 -14.48 2.72 -2.72
C GLY A 388 -14.85 2.77 -4.20
N TYR A 389 -15.44 1.68 -4.66
CA TYR A 389 -15.95 1.51 -6.01
C TYR A 389 -17.48 1.62 -5.99
N TYR A 390 -18.02 2.34 -6.93
CA TYR A 390 -19.45 2.63 -7.04
C TYR A 390 -19.94 2.31 -8.46
N SER A 391 -21.11 1.72 -8.59
CA SER A 391 -21.77 1.72 -9.89
C SER A 391 -21.97 3.16 -10.37
N THR A 392 -22.07 3.39 -11.66
CA THR A 392 -22.26 4.73 -12.23
C THR A 392 -23.45 5.45 -11.59
N GLU A 393 -24.55 4.76 -11.34
CA GLU A 393 -25.76 5.33 -10.73
C GLU A 393 -25.55 5.64 -9.23
N ALA A 394 -24.91 4.75 -8.48
CA ALA A 394 -24.58 4.97 -7.08
C ALA A 394 -23.60 6.16 -6.93
N ALA A 395 -22.64 6.31 -7.84
CA ALA A 395 -21.70 7.42 -7.82
C ALA A 395 -22.41 8.78 -8.09
N LYS A 396 -23.35 8.82 -9.03
CA LYS A 396 -24.17 10.03 -9.31
C LYS A 396 -24.96 10.47 -8.09
N THR A 397 -25.46 9.53 -7.31
CA THR A 397 -26.25 9.79 -6.10
C THR A 397 -25.37 10.20 -4.92
N SER A 398 -24.21 9.55 -4.77
CA SER A 398 -23.34 9.71 -3.58
C SER A 398 -22.44 10.94 -3.65
N PHE A 399 -22.12 11.42 -4.85
CA PHE A 399 -21.17 12.50 -5.02
C PHE A 399 -21.73 13.59 -5.96
N PRO A 400 -21.76 14.86 -5.53
CA PRO A 400 -22.16 15.96 -6.40
C PRO A 400 -21.21 16.06 -7.61
N ASN A 401 -21.72 16.52 -8.74
CA ASN A 401 -20.99 16.72 -10.01
C ASN A 401 -20.37 15.43 -10.60
N THR A 402 -20.88 14.24 -10.28
CA THR A 402 -20.39 12.99 -10.88
C THR A 402 -20.69 12.89 -12.38
N PRO A 403 -21.88 13.28 -12.88
CA PRO A 403 -22.13 13.26 -14.32
C PRO A 403 -21.12 14.09 -15.10
N GLU A 404 -20.88 15.32 -14.68
CA GLU A 404 -19.92 16.24 -15.31
C GLU A 404 -18.48 15.70 -15.22
N THR A 405 -18.16 15.03 -14.11
CA THR A 405 -16.85 14.39 -13.93
C THR A 405 -16.66 13.20 -14.88
N ILE A 406 -17.68 12.37 -15.06
CA ILE A 406 -17.66 11.25 -16.01
C ILE A 406 -17.48 11.77 -17.43
N ASP A 407 -18.28 12.75 -17.84
CA ASP A 407 -18.21 13.34 -19.18
C ASP A 407 -16.84 14.00 -19.42
N PHE A 408 -16.30 14.71 -18.42
CA PHE A 408 -14.97 15.28 -18.48
C PHE A 408 -13.89 14.20 -18.66
N LEU A 409 -13.89 13.14 -17.86
CA LEU A 409 -12.90 12.08 -17.93
C LEU A 409 -13.00 11.29 -19.25
N LEU A 410 -14.20 10.98 -19.72
CA LEU A 410 -14.39 10.33 -21.03
C LEU A 410 -13.88 11.19 -22.17
N ARG A 411 -14.13 12.52 -22.14
CA ARG A 411 -13.58 13.43 -23.12
C ARG A 411 -12.05 13.48 -23.08
N GLU A 412 -11.45 13.63 -21.89
CA GLU A 412 -10.00 13.61 -21.73
C GLU A 412 -9.37 12.31 -22.26
N LEU A 413 -10.01 11.16 -22.00
CA LEU A 413 -9.56 9.86 -22.48
C LEU A 413 -9.62 9.77 -24.01
N ASN A 414 -10.75 10.13 -24.60
CA ASN A 414 -10.94 10.05 -26.04
C ASN A 414 -10.09 11.06 -26.81
N GLU A 415 -9.94 12.29 -26.30
CA GLU A 415 -9.22 13.35 -27.01
C GLU A 415 -7.71 13.29 -26.83
N LYS A 416 -7.23 12.86 -25.63
CA LYS A 416 -5.81 12.93 -25.30
C LYS A 416 -5.08 11.59 -25.33
N VAL A 417 -5.78 10.50 -25.07
CA VAL A 417 -5.17 9.16 -25.09
C VAL A 417 -5.45 8.46 -26.42
N TYR A 418 -6.64 8.63 -26.97
CA TYR A 418 -7.08 7.99 -28.22
C TYR A 418 -7.53 8.99 -29.31
N PRO A 419 -6.76 10.01 -29.65
CA PRO A 419 -7.22 11.09 -30.51
C PRO A 419 -7.58 10.65 -31.92
N LYS A 420 -6.98 9.56 -32.45
CA LYS A 420 -7.21 9.06 -33.82
C LYS A 420 -8.25 7.95 -33.92
N ALA A 421 -8.53 7.26 -32.83
CA ALA A 421 -9.62 6.26 -32.82
C ALA A 421 -11.01 6.91 -33.04
N THR A 422 -11.09 8.24 -32.90
CA THR A 422 -12.33 9.02 -33.12
C THR A 422 -12.57 9.40 -34.57
N THR A 423 -11.61 9.16 -35.48
CA THR A 423 -11.73 9.55 -36.90
C THR A 423 -11.83 8.31 -37.80
N ILE A 424 -12.81 7.44 -37.56
CA ILE A 424 -13.19 6.45 -38.58
C ILE A 424 -13.99 7.21 -39.63
N GLN A 425 -13.39 7.50 -40.77
CA GLN A 425 -14.06 8.03 -41.94
C GLN A 425 -15.03 6.96 -42.48
N THR A 426 -16.26 7.02 -42.06
CA THR A 426 -17.33 6.42 -42.84
C THR A 426 -17.68 7.44 -43.94
N THR A 427 -17.63 7.03 -45.19
CA THR A 427 -17.76 7.82 -46.41
C THR A 427 -19.05 8.66 -46.53
N THR A 428 -19.97 8.58 -45.57
CA THR A 428 -21.29 9.24 -45.64
C THR A 428 -21.65 10.17 -44.48
N SER A 429 -20.92 10.16 -43.36
CA SER A 429 -21.12 11.18 -42.31
C SER A 429 -19.86 11.30 -41.43
N LYS A 430 -19.31 12.52 -41.34
CA LYS A 430 -18.22 12.89 -40.44
C LYS A 430 -18.66 12.90 -38.94
N LYS A 431 -19.33 11.86 -38.48
CA LYS A 431 -19.64 11.73 -37.05
C LYS A 431 -18.43 11.20 -36.33
N LYS A 432 -17.76 12.04 -35.52
CA LYS A 432 -16.73 11.60 -34.58
C LYS A 432 -17.35 10.51 -33.69
N LYS A 433 -16.88 9.28 -33.81
CA LYS A 433 -17.30 8.19 -32.94
C LYS A 433 -16.27 8.09 -31.80
N ASN A 434 -16.71 8.35 -30.59
CA ASN A 434 -15.85 8.21 -29.41
C ASN A 434 -15.38 6.77 -29.29
N PHE A 435 -14.08 6.56 -28.97
CA PHE A 435 -13.52 5.23 -28.78
C PHE A 435 -14.08 4.58 -27.51
N PHE A 436 -14.14 5.33 -26.40
CA PHE A 436 -14.82 4.93 -25.17
C PHE A 436 -16.12 5.71 -24.97
N SER A 437 -17.11 5.06 -24.43
CA SER A 437 -18.42 5.61 -24.12
C SER A 437 -18.82 5.28 -22.67
N ILE A 438 -19.94 5.81 -22.22
CA ILE A 438 -20.47 5.54 -20.88
C ILE A 438 -20.76 4.03 -20.66
N LYS A 439 -21.00 3.26 -21.74
CA LYS A 439 -21.26 1.83 -21.66
C LYS A 439 -20.00 1.02 -21.32
N ASP A 440 -18.83 1.58 -21.57
CA ASP A 440 -17.54 0.96 -21.27
C ASP A 440 -17.11 1.23 -19.82
N ILE A 441 -17.91 1.95 -19.03
CA ILE A 441 -17.63 2.22 -17.62
C ILE A 441 -18.24 1.11 -16.77
N ASP A 442 -17.38 0.33 -16.12
CA ASP A 442 -17.78 -0.68 -15.13
C ASP A 442 -18.16 0.00 -13.81
N THR A 443 -17.24 0.78 -13.25
CA THR A 443 -17.44 1.47 -11.98
C THR A 443 -16.75 2.84 -11.95
N VAL A 444 -17.16 3.66 -10.98
CA VAL A 444 -16.48 4.91 -10.61
C VAL A 444 -15.77 4.70 -9.28
N ALA A 445 -14.46 4.83 -9.28
CA ALA A 445 -13.66 4.77 -8.07
C ALA A 445 -13.55 6.15 -7.42
N TYR A 446 -13.74 6.22 -6.10
CA TYR A 446 -13.59 7.45 -5.32
C TYR A 446 -12.63 7.22 -4.16
N GLY A 447 -11.69 8.13 -3.92
CA GLY A 447 -10.80 8.04 -2.77
C GLY A 447 -10.20 9.36 -2.36
N VAL A 448 -9.82 9.41 -1.10
CA VAL A 448 -9.20 10.58 -0.46
C VAL A 448 -7.82 10.21 0.06
N ARG A 449 -6.82 10.96 -0.35
CA ARG A 449 -5.43 10.79 0.11
C ARG A 449 -4.95 12.02 0.85
N VAL A 450 -3.97 11.83 1.73
CA VAL A 450 -3.24 12.91 2.39
C VAL A 450 -1.99 13.22 1.59
N ASN A 451 -1.79 14.49 1.31
CA ASN A 451 -0.57 15.02 0.72
C ASN A 451 0.16 15.88 1.76
N GLY A 452 1.46 15.68 1.90
CA GLY A 452 2.32 16.56 2.69
C GLY A 452 2.74 17.82 1.94
N THR A 453 3.49 18.67 2.61
CA THR A 453 4.10 19.87 2.05
C THR A 453 4.95 19.54 0.82
N ARG A 454 4.88 20.40 -0.18
CA ARG A 454 5.68 20.23 -1.39
C ARG A 454 7.08 20.76 -1.16
N THR A 455 8.09 19.90 -1.28
CA THR A 455 9.50 20.28 -1.31
C THR A 455 10.01 20.45 -2.76
N PRO A 456 11.20 20.99 -3.01
CA PRO A 456 11.81 21.03 -4.33
C PRO A 456 11.92 19.65 -5.00
N ALA A 457 12.18 18.60 -4.22
CA ALA A 457 12.24 17.21 -4.69
C ALA A 457 10.84 16.54 -4.82
N GLY A 458 9.77 17.25 -4.47
CA GLY A 458 8.38 16.82 -4.55
C GLY A 458 7.73 16.60 -3.18
N ARG A 459 6.66 15.80 -3.16
CA ARG A 459 5.97 15.42 -1.93
C ARG A 459 6.39 14.02 -1.53
N PHE A 460 6.76 13.84 -0.26
CA PHE A 460 7.18 12.54 0.28
C PHE A 460 6.21 12.07 1.36
N PRO A 461 6.07 10.75 1.53
CA PRO A 461 5.48 10.18 2.73
C PRO A 461 6.22 10.67 3.97
N LYS A 462 5.53 10.68 5.11
CA LYS A 462 6.10 11.03 6.40
C LYS A 462 5.85 9.93 7.42
N ILE A 463 6.88 9.66 8.23
CA ILE A 463 6.77 8.85 9.44
C ILE A 463 7.00 9.81 10.61
N VAL A 464 5.99 9.96 11.44
CA VAL A 464 6.02 10.89 12.60
C VAL A 464 5.88 10.07 13.86
N GLN A 465 6.76 10.31 14.83
CA GLN A 465 6.67 9.70 16.15
C GLN A 465 6.18 10.75 17.15
N PHE A 466 5.23 10.36 18.00
CA PHE A 466 4.76 11.15 19.12
C PHE A 466 4.32 10.24 20.27
N ASP A 467 4.21 10.81 21.47
CA ASP A 467 3.85 10.09 22.68
C ASP A 467 2.41 10.42 23.08
N THR A 468 1.67 9.41 23.46
CA THR A 468 0.28 9.58 23.91
C THR A 468 0.19 9.23 25.38
N PRO A 469 -0.19 10.17 26.28
CA PRO A 469 -0.45 9.86 27.67
C PRO A 469 -1.68 8.95 27.78
N THR A 470 -1.53 7.86 28.50
CA THR A 470 -2.61 6.92 28.76
C THR A 470 -2.92 6.92 30.25
N THR A 471 -4.15 7.24 30.62
CA THR A 471 -4.59 7.20 32.01
C THR A 471 -5.18 5.82 32.29
N THR A 472 -4.41 4.94 32.89
CA THR A 472 -4.93 3.66 33.38
C THR A 472 -5.57 3.87 34.74
N THR A 473 -6.90 3.88 34.79
CA THR A 473 -7.63 3.69 36.06
C THR A 473 -7.60 2.20 36.37
N ASN A 474 -6.71 1.79 37.28
CA ASN A 474 -6.79 0.43 37.82
C ASN A 474 -8.17 0.25 38.44
N LYS A 475 -9.05 -0.50 37.76
CA LYS A 475 -10.20 -1.10 38.39
C LYS A 475 -9.66 -2.14 39.38
N SER A 476 -9.27 -1.69 40.56
CA SER A 476 -9.05 -2.64 41.65
C SER A 476 -10.39 -3.36 41.88
N ASP A 477 -10.35 -4.69 41.76
CA ASP A 477 -11.44 -5.57 42.15
C ASP A 477 -12.05 -5.05 43.45
N GLN A 478 -13.33 -4.77 43.40
CA GLN A 478 -14.10 -4.42 44.59
C GLN A 478 -14.30 -5.70 45.42
N ASP A 479 -13.20 -6.18 46.00
CA ASP A 479 -13.34 -7.06 47.14
C ASP A 479 -13.92 -6.25 48.32
N HIS A 480 -15.07 -6.65 48.74
CA HIS A 480 -15.89 -6.06 49.76
C HIS A 480 -15.19 -6.01 51.14
N HIS A 481 -14.25 -5.05 51.33
CA HIS A 481 -13.82 -4.68 52.66
C HIS A 481 -14.21 -3.22 52.97
N PRO A 482 -15.17 -2.97 53.90
CA PRO A 482 -15.73 -1.64 54.13
C PRO A 482 -14.88 -0.69 54.97
N ARG A 483 -13.56 -0.86 55.07
CA ARG A 483 -12.72 -0.07 56.00
C ARG A 483 -11.47 0.63 55.45
N SER A 484 -11.31 0.83 54.17
CA SER A 484 -10.22 1.70 53.69
C SER A 484 -10.77 2.93 52.95
N ARG A 485 -11.39 3.83 53.70
CA ARG A 485 -11.68 5.19 53.23
C ARG A 485 -10.35 5.97 53.21
N PHE A 486 -10.01 6.61 52.06
CA PHE A 486 -8.98 7.61 51.88
C PHE A 486 -7.52 7.15 51.55
N LEU A 487 -7.33 6.26 50.58
CA LEU A 487 -6.10 6.34 49.85
C LEU A 487 -6.44 6.83 48.42
N PRO A 488 -5.79 7.89 47.90
CA PRO A 488 -5.98 8.33 46.54
C PRO A 488 -5.59 7.18 45.60
N LYS A 489 -6.53 6.77 44.71
CA LYS A 489 -6.24 5.78 43.67
C LYS A 489 -4.97 6.25 42.91
N LYS A 490 -3.89 5.50 42.98
CA LYS A 490 -2.72 5.73 42.19
C LYS A 490 -3.10 5.53 40.72
N THR A 491 -3.37 6.63 40.01
CA THR A 491 -3.45 6.64 38.55
C THR A 491 -2.04 6.51 38.01
N SER A 492 -1.72 5.35 37.45
CA SER A 492 -0.47 5.18 36.72
C SER A 492 -0.68 5.72 35.30
N THR A 493 0.03 6.78 34.95
CA THR A 493 0.05 7.29 33.58
C THR A 493 1.18 6.57 32.84
N THR A 494 0.83 5.69 31.90
CA THR A 494 1.80 5.08 30.99
C THR A 494 1.82 5.88 29.68
N VAL A 495 3.03 6.14 29.18
CA VAL A 495 3.20 6.81 27.88
C VAL A 495 3.36 5.74 26.82
N LYS A 496 2.53 5.77 25.78
CA LYS A 496 2.63 4.85 24.63
C LYS A 496 3.23 5.57 23.44
N LYS A 497 4.14 4.91 22.76
CA LYS A 497 4.70 5.41 21.50
C LYS A 497 3.75 5.20 20.35
N VAL A 498 3.53 6.24 19.59
CA VAL A 498 2.68 6.23 18.39
C VAL A 498 3.54 6.62 17.19
N LEU A 499 3.52 5.80 16.15
CA LEU A 499 4.10 6.08 14.85
C LEU A 499 2.98 6.37 13.86
N ALA A 500 2.99 7.53 13.21
CA ALA A 500 2.03 7.86 12.15
C ALA A 500 2.71 7.84 10.78
N VAL A 501 2.23 7.00 9.88
CA VAL A 501 2.62 6.98 8.46
C VAL A 501 1.59 7.78 7.67
N THR A 502 1.96 8.96 7.24
CA THR A 502 1.06 9.92 6.59
C THR A 502 1.67 10.52 5.33
N ALA A 503 0.96 11.40 4.66
CA ALA A 503 1.38 12.08 3.44
C ALA A 503 1.81 11.14 2.29
N VAL A 504 1.36 9.90 2.29
CA VAL A 504 1.74 8.86 1.32
C VAL A 504 1.33 9.25 -0.11
N GLY A 505 0.23 9.97 -0.25
CA GLY A 505 -0.19 10.63 -1.51
C GLY A 505 -0.26 9.68 -2.70
N ALA A 506 0.23 10.15 -3.86
CA ALA A 506 0.27 9.38 -5.11
C ALA A 506 1.43 8.38 -5.20
N ARG A 507 2.33 8.36 -4.21
CA ARG A 507 3.54 7.54 -4.20
C ARG A 507 3.46 6.35 -3.25
N GLY A 508 2.25 6.06 -2.75
CA GLY A 508 2.02 4.98 -1.80
C GLY A 508 2.53 3.65 -2.29
N LEU A 509 2.25 3.29 -3.53
CA LEU A 509 2.71 2.05 -4.12
C LEU A 509 4.23 1.96 -4.25
N LEU A 510 4.94 3.08 -4.47
CA LEU A 510 6.40 3.09 -4.60
C LEU A 510 7.11 2.91 -3.25
N TYR A 511 6.60 3.54 -2.19
CA TYR A 511 7.33 3.64 -0.93
C TYR A 511 6.82 2.74 0.19
N HIS A 512 5.63 2.13 0.05
CA HIS A 512 4.99 1.42 1.17
C HIS A 512 5.86 0.31 1.77
N ALA A 513 6.53 -0.48 0.93
CA ALA A 513 7.38 -1.58 1.40
C ALA A 513 8.57 -1.05 2.21
N LEU A 514 9.18 0.04 1.75
CA LEU A 514 10.28 0.72 2.42
C LEU A 514 9.83 1.39 3.71
N LEU A 515 8.67 2.07 3.70
CA LEU A 515 8.07 2.66 4.91
C LEU A 515 7.78 1.59 5.96
N GLY A 516 7.23 0.45 5.55
CA GLY A 516 6.97 -0.69 6.43
C GLY A 516 8.24 -1.22 7.08
N GLU A 517 9.35 -1.29 6.33
CA GLU A 517 10.66 -1.70 6.84
C GLU A 517 11.21 -0.73 7.88
N TRP A 518 11.12 0.58 7.62
CA TRP A 518 11.57 1.61 8.57
C TRP A 518 10.71 1.65 9.84
N VAL A 519 9.38 1.55 9.72
CA VAL A 519 8.48 1.47 10.88
C VAL A 519 8.79 0.23 11.71
N ALA A 520 8.96 -0.93 11.09
CA ALA A 520 9.30 -2.15 11.80
C ALA A 520 10.67 -2.06 12.50
N ALA A 521 11.67 -1.45 11.84
CA ALA A 521 12.97 -1.18 12.45
C ALA A 521 12.84 -0.24 13.66
N ALA A 522 12.08 0.85 13.54
CA ALA A 522 11.85 1.80 14.64
C ALA A 522 11.15 1.15 15.85
N LEU A 523 10.23 0.21 15.63
CA LEU A 523 9.58 -0.54 16.70
C LEU A 523 10.54 -1.51 17.39
N VAL A 524 11.44 -2.15 16.64
CA VAL A 524 12.45 -3.10 17.17
C VAL A 524 13.49 -2.39 18.03
N CYS A 525 14.08 -1.31 17.51
CA CYS A 525 15.18 -0.61 18.16
C CYS A 525 14.74 0.19 19.39
N ASN A 526 13.46 0.50 19.50
CA ASN A 526 12.90 1.25 20.61
C ASN A 526 12.46 0.40 21.82
N ASN A 527 12.71 -0.91 21.82
CA ASN A 527 12.36 -1.77 22.97
C ASN A 527 13.17 -1.45 24.25
N ASP A 528 14.28 -0.70 24.15
CA ASP A 528 14.86 -0.01 25.29
C ASP A 528 14.21 1.39 25.43
N PHE A 529 13.01 1.43 25.94
CA PHE A 529 12.26 2.65 26.24
C PHE A 529 12.98 3.51 27.31
N GLY A 530 14.09 4.12 26.96
CA GLY A 530 14.76 5.00 27.93
C GLY A 530 16.07 5.69 27.53
N ASN A 531 16.86 5.21 26.59
CA ASN A 531 18.14 5.85 26.30
C ASN A 531 18.54 5.90 24.82
N HIS A 532 18.98 7.06 24.38
CA HIS A 532 19.34 7.42 23.01
C HIS A 532 20.70 6.85 22.56
N ALA A 533 20.78 6.34 21.33
CA ALA A 533 22.02 6.21 20.57
C ALA A 533 21.77 6.33 19.05
N VAL A 534 22.69 6.96 18.34
CA VAL A 534 22.58 7.39 16.93
C VAL A 534 23.47 6.49 16.04
N VAL A 535 22.96 5.99 14.90
CA VAL A 535 23.73 5.26 13.87
C VAL A 535 23.61 5.95 12.50
N ASN A 536 24.70 6.10 11.78
CA ASN A 536 24.80 6.78 10.49
C ASN A 536 24.39 5.88 9.30
N VAL A 537 23.57 6.41 8.39
CA VAL A 537 22.95 5.70 7.25
C VAL A 537 23.95 5.36 6.12
N GLU A 538 25.17 5.87 6.15
CA GLU A 538 26.19 5.59 5.13
C GLU A 538 26.76 4.16 5.21
N ASP A 539 26.57 3.45 6.32
CA ASP A 539 27.16 2.11 6.57
C ASP A 539 26.37 0.92 6.01
N VAL A 540 25.22 1.12 5.40
CA VAL A 540 24.40 0.03 4.80
C VAL A 540 25.12 -0.65 3.60
N LYS A 541 26.16 -0.04 3.07
CA LYS A 541 27.00 -0.63 2.00
C LYS A 541 28.09 -1.58 2.48
N ASN A 542 28.36 -1.68 3.78
CA ASN A 542 29.49 -2.46 4.32
C ASN A 542 29.09 -3.40 5.48
N GLU A 543 28.08 -4.22 5.31
CA GLU A 543 27.59 -5.18 6.32
C GLU A 543 28.54 -6.35 6.65
N LYS A 544 29.80 -6.29 6.29
CA LYS A 544 30.69 -7.45 6.56
C LYS A 544 31.55 -7.35 7.82
N ASN A 545 31.69 -6.21 8.48
CA ASN A 545 32.59 -6.11 9.64
C ASN A 545 32.19 -5.00 10.60
N LYS A 546 31.20 -5.20 11.49
CA LYS A 546 31.25 -4.60 12.84
C LYS A 546 30.09 -5.12 13.70
N LYS A 547 30.42 -6.01 14.62
CA LYS A 547 29.63 -6.37 15.81
C LYS A 547 29.86 -5.29 16.89
N ASP A 548 29.43 -4.09 16.69
CA ASP A 548 29.34 -3.12 17.76
C ASP A 548 27.89 -2.71 17.94
N ASN A 549 27.34 -3.03 19.11
CA ASN A 549 25.96 -2.82 19.53
C ASN A 549 25.62 -1.34 19.72
N ALA A 550 25.66 -0.53 18.65
CA ALA A 550 25.10 0.80 18.68
C ALA A 550 23.58 0.69 18.55
N LYS A 551 22.83 1.17 19.56
CA LYS A 551 21.37 1.24 19.52
C LYS A 551 20.96 2.25 18.45
N GLU A 552 20.29 1.79 17.41
CA GLU A 552 19.75 2.66 16.38
C GLU A 552 18.60 3.51 16.91
N SER A 553 18.63 4.83 16.69
CA SER A 553 17.53 5.74 17.03
C SER A 553 16.55 5.86 15.86
N PHE A 554 15.33 6.35 16.15
CA PHE A 554 14.33 6.66 15.10
C PHE A 554 14.90 7.64 14.06
N GLU A 555 15.67 8.62 14.50
CA GLU A 555 16.30 9.64 13.64
C GLU A 555 17.33 9.06 12.68
N THR A 556 17.90 7.93 13.01
CA THR A 556 18.89 7.26 12.19
C THR A 556 18.23 6.28 11.20
N ILE A 557 17.17 5.61 11.65
CA ILE A 557 16.45 4.61 10.86
C ILE A 557 15.63 5.26 9.75
N VAL A 558 14.95 6.38 10.08
CA VAL A 558 14.08 7.08 9.13
C VAL A 558 14.83 8.28 8.54
N PRO A 559 15.12 8.27 7.24
CA PRO A 559 15.80 9.40 6.59
C PRO A 559 15.03 10.71 6.78
N GLU A 560 15.76 11.82 6.95
CA GLU A 560 15.20 13.17 7.22
C GLU A 560 14.09 13.57 6.24
N ALA A 561 14.21 13.21 4.96
CA ALA A 561 13.19 13.50 3.95
C ALA A 561 11.82 12.87 4.27
N PHE A 562 11.78 11.82 5.10
CA PHE A 562 10.59 11.06 5.47
C PHE A 562 10.14 11.26 6.92
N ARG A 563 10.94 11.96 7.72
CA ARG A 563 10.58 12.40 9.08
C ARG A 563 9.65 13.60 9.10
#